data_c8398caeb8260aaf48fce89948514d27
#
_entry.id   c8398caeb8260aaf48fce89948514d27
#
_cell.length_a   1.000
_cell.length_b   1.000
_cell.length_c   1.000
_cell.angle_alpha   90.00
_cell.angle_beta   90.00
_cell.angle_gamma   90.00
#
_symmetry.space_group_name_H-M   'P 1'
#
loop_
_entity.id
_entity.type
_entity.pdbx_description
1 polymer ?
#
loop_
_entity_poly.entity_id
_entity_poly.type
_entity_poly.pdbx_seq_one_letter_code
_entity_poly.pdbx_strand_id
1 'polypeptide(L)'
;MKTLSIFIIACFLSLESLAQVSLKTEFIGNSAYMYSTDSETHQGQVGDREGSAVVNQASIGLPLHMWQKDTATRPMILGISLSGVYAKLYNHHFHEEMVSEIMDLQTGLFFIWPLNEKWSVMASGGAGVYAPFTTFSKIRSTHVLGSAGAVFIRHLTPTLDLGGGLALNNSFGYPLLFPALYFNWSYVGKVKATVSLGNGLEASIGYDFNSYFCLSAAFDVNGQMAIVETDGKEQIFTHQYMVTGARATFRLGKTGLSIPITAGVSSFRPAYYSGRSLRSLFVFDNDYYFNVAPYASVGLTYGL
;
A
#
# COMPACT_ATOMS: atom_id res chain seq x y z
N MET A 1 -8.68 -2.38 -24.61
CA MET A 1 -7.59 -3.07 -23.87
C MET A 1 -8.14 -3.33 -22.49
N LYS A 2 -8.34 -4.61 -22.13
CA LYS A 2 -8.85 -4.98 -20.79
C LYS A 2 -7.82 -4.57 -19.75
N THR A 3 -8.11 -3.57 -18.96
CA THR A 3 -7.28 -3.13 -17.84
C THR A 3 -7.26 -4.24 -16.79
N LEU A 4 -6.12 -4.87 -16.62
CA LEU A 4 -5.86 -5.85 -15.58
C LEU A 4 -5.80 -5.08 -14.25
N SER A 5 -6.89 -5.06 -13.49
CA SER A 5 -6.88 -4.56 -12.12
C SER A 5 -6.04 -5.52 -11.29
N ILE A 6 -4.80 -5.14 -11.05
CA ILE A 6 -3.89 -5.89 -10.20
C ILE A 6 -4.33 -5.63 -8.77
N PHE A 7 -5.08 -6.58 -8.20
CA PHE A 7 -5.32 -6.65 -6.76
C PHE A 7 -3.97 -7.00 -6.11
N ILE A 8 -3.20 -5.98 -5.77
CA ILE A 8 -1.98 -6.16 -4.98
C ILE A 8 -2.46 -6.38 -3.55
N ILE A 9 -2.59 -7.64 -3.16
CA ILE A 9 -2.72 -8.01 -1.75
C ILE A 9 -1.36 -7.74 -1.14
N ALA A 10 -1.22 -6.57 -0.52
CA ALA A 10 -0.01 -6.17 0.15
C ALA A 10 0.21 -7.06 1.38
N CYS A 11 1.10 -8.03 1.25
CA CYS A 11 1.73 -8.65 2.40
C CYS A 11 2.85 -7.70 2.85
N PHE A 12 2.83 -7.26 4.10
CA PHE A 12 3.81 -6.36 4.72
C PHE A 12 5.23 -6.90 4.62
N LEU A 13 6.02 -6.42 3.68
CA LEU A 13 7.37 -6.94 3.50
C LEU A 13 8.33 -5.90 2.89
N SER A 14 8.66 -4.85 3.65
CA SER A 14 9.82 -4.01 3.32
C SER A 14 11.00 -4.39 4.21
N LEU A 15 12.08 -4.84 3.59
CA LEU A 15 13.29 -5.32 4.25
C LEU A 15 14.37 -4.24 4.45
N GLU A 16 14.07 -2.97 4.18
CA GLU A 16 15.13 -1.95 4.05
C GLU A 16 15.69 -1.41 5.36
N SER A 17 15.06 -1.66 6.51
CA SER A 17 15.65 -1.34 7.81
C SER A 17 15.12 -2.27 8.90
N LEU A 18 15.99 -2.60 9.86
CA LEU A 18 15.69 -3.50 10.97
C LEU A 18 14.65 -2.95 11.95
N ALA A 19 14.54 -1.63 12.04
CA ALA A 19 13.46 -0.94 12.73
C ALA A 19 13.06 0.26 11.89
N GLN A 20 11.80 0.32 11.54
CA GLN A 20 11.27 1.40 10.72
C GLN A 20 10.00 1.97 11.32
N VAL A 21 9.95 3.29 11.41
CA VAL A 21 8.74 4.05 11.73
C VAL A 21 8.45 4.97 10.56
N SER A 22 7.21 4.97 10.09
CA SER A 22 6.77 5.87 9.03
C SER A 22 5.45 6.53 9.42
N LEU A 23 5.38 7.82 9.21
CA LEU A 23 4.16 8.62 9.28
C LEU A 23 4.02 9.35 7.95
N LYS A 24 2.84 9.41 7.37
CA LYS A 24 2.59 10.09 6.10
C LYS A 24 1.19 10.68 6.09
N THR A 25 1.07 11.92 5.66
CA THR A 25 -0.21 12.55 5.34
C THR A 25 -0.21 12.90 3.86
N GLU A 26 -1.28 12.51 3.17
CA GLU A 26 -1.48 12.70 1.75
C GLU A 26 -2.73 13.54 1.52
N PHE A 27 -2.61 14.48 0.59
CA PHE A 27 -3.69 15.35 0.14
C PHE A 27 -3.93 15.09 -1.34
N ILE A 28 -5.12 14.57 -1.66
CA ILE A 28 -5.57 14.36 -3.02
C ILE A 28 -6.61 15.42 -3.31
N GLY A 29 -6.31 16.30 -4.24
CA GLY A 29 -7.16 17.44 -4.61
C GLY A 29 -8.49 17.00 -5.22
N ASN A 30 -9.36 17.97 -5.39
CA ASN A 30 -10.66 17.75 -5.99
C ASN A 30 -10.53 17.35 -7.46
N SER A 31 -11.32 16.38 -7.89
CA SER A 31 -11.41 15.96 -9.30
C SER A 31 -12.78 15.41 -9.65
N ALA A 32 -13.15 15.56 -10.91
CA ALA A 32 -14.43 15.13 -11.45
C ALA A 32 -14.57 13.59 -11.41
N TYR A 33 -15.79 13.12 -11.14
CA TYR A 33 -16.15 11.71 -11.22
C TYR A 33 -16.58 11.40 -12.65
N MET A 34 -15.93 10.46 -13.30
CA MET A 34 -16.01 10.20 -14.73
C MET A 34 -16.59 8.82 -15.00
N TYR A 35 -17.28 8.68 -16.12
CA TYR A 35 -17.57 7.36 -16.69
C TYR A 35 -16.28 6.69 -17.17
N SER A 36 -16.18 5.38 -17.03
CA SER A 36 -15.08 4.61 -17.62
C SER A 36 -15.14 4.71 -19.15
N THR A 37 -13.98 4.74 -19.79
CA THR A 37 -13.85 4.76 -21.25
C THR A 37 -14.41 3.51 -21.94
N ASP A 38 -14.65 2.43 -21.19
CA ASP A 38 -15.24 1.19 -21.69
C ASP A 38 -16.79 1.22 -21.69
N SER A 39 -17.41 2.31 -21.19
CA SER A 39 -18.86 2.51 -21.27
C SER A 39 -19.25 2.88 -22.71
N GLU A 40 -19.97 1.99 -23.39
CA GLU A 40 -20.45 2.23 -24.76
C GLU A 40 -21.57 3.30 -24.82
N THR A 41 -22.21 3.60 -23.68
CA THR A 41 -23.41 4.42 -23.62
C THR A 41 -23.22 5.80 -23.00
N HIS A 42 -22.18 5.98 -22.16
CA HIS A 42 -21.95 7.22 -21.44
C HIS A 42 -20.48 7.61 -21.49
N GLN A 43 -20.20 8.87 -21.79
CA GLN A 43 -18.85 9.44 -21.80
C GLN A 43 -18.82 10.77 -21.04
N GLY A 44 -17.67 11.08 -20.43
CA GLY A 44 -17.46 12.35 -19.74
C GLY A 44 -17.72 12.30 -18.24
N GLN A 45 -18.05 13.45 -17.66
CA GLN A 45 -18.29 13.59 -16.22
C GLN A 45 -19.69 13.13 -15.84
N VAL A 46 -19.83 12.52 -14.67
CA VAL A 46 -21.10 12.06 -14.11
C VAL A 46 -21.78 13.22 -13.39
N GLY A 47 -22.53 14.00 -14.13
CA GLY A 47 -23.17 15.22 -13.58
C GLY A 47 -22.12 16.22 -13.07
N ASP A 48 -22.32 16.75 -11.87
CA ASP A 48 -21.41 17.66 -11.16
C ASP A 48 -20.65 16.98 -10.01
N ARG A 49 -20.58 15.65 -10.02
CA ARG A 49 -19.94 14.84 -8.96
C ARG A 49 -18.44 15.02 -8.97
N GLU A 50 -17.90 15.28 -7.78
CA GLU A 50 -16.48 15.50 -7.55
C GLU A 50 -16.01 14.85 -6.26
N GLY A 51 -14.70 14.62 -6.14
CA GLY A 51 -14.16 14.07 -4.91
C GLY A 51 -12.70 14.40 -4.66
N SER A 52 -12.39 14.58 -3.38
CA SER A 52 -11.04 14.76 -2.85
C SER A 52 -10.82 13.82 -1.66
N ALA A 53 -9.57 13.68 -1.21
CA ALA A 53 -9.27 12.83 -0.07
C ALA A 53 -8.09 13.36 0.74
N VAL A 54 -8.12 13.05 2.05
CA VAL A 54 -6.97 13.18 2.96
C VAL A 54 -6.70 11.79 3.54
N VAL A 55 -5.48 11.29 3.37
CA VAL A 55 -5.09 9.97 3.86
C VAL A 55 -3.93 10.12 4.84
N ASN A 56 -4.12 9.63 6.05
CA ASN A 56 -3.10 9.59 7.09
C ASN A 56 -2.67 8.14 7.27
N GLN A 57 -1.36 7.89 7.21
CA GLN A 57 -0.79 6.57 7.35
C GLN A 57 0.27 6.58 8.45
N ALA A 58 0.30 5.51 9.23
CA ALA A 58 1.34 5.27 10.22
C ALA A 58 1.76 3.80 10.16
N SER A 59 3.04 3.53 10.22
CA SER A 59 3.54 2.17 10.30
C SER A 59 4.76 2.06 11.22
N ILE A 60 4.87 0.94 11.90
CA ILE A 60 6.00 0.60 12.76
C ILE A 60 6.36 -0.86 12.50
N GLY A 61 7.61 -1.11 12.13
CA GLY A 61 8.21 -2.43 12.06
C GLY A 61 9.31 -2.53 13.12
N LEU A 62 9.22 -3.49 14.03
CA LEU A 62 10.20 -3.66 15.11
C LEU A 62 10.75 -5.07 15.10
N PRO A 63 12.08 -5.27 14.99
CA PRO A 63 12.69 -6.54 15.26
C PRO A 63 12.58 -6.84 16.76
N LEU A 64 11.94 -7.95 17.10
CA LEU A 64 11.84 -8.42 18.48
C LEU A 64 13.08 -9.21 18.86
N HIS A 65 13.60 -9.98 17.92
CA HIS A 65 14.80 -10.76 18.11
C HIS A 65 15.58 -10.94 16.81
N MET A 66 16.90 -10.88 16.91
CA MET A 66 17.84 -11.07 15.81
C MET A 66 18.88 -12.09 16.18
N TRP A 67 19.05 -13.11 15.33
CA TRP A 67 20.10 -14.11 15.49
C TRP A 67 21.06 -13.99 14.31
N GLN A 68 22.31 -13.77 14.60
CA GLN A 68 23.36 -13.77 13.59
C GLN A 68 24.42 -14.80 13.97
N LYS A 69 24.60 -15.80 13.11
CA LYS A 69 25.53 -16.89 13.37
C LYS A 69 26.98 -16.49 13.06
N ASP A 70 27.17 -15.69 12.02
CA ASP A 70 28.45 -15.13 11.57
C ASP A 70 28.23 -13.77 10.94
N THR A 71 29.25 -12.89 11.01
CA THR A 71 29.18 -11.55 10.40
C THR A 71 29.05 -11.57 8.88
N ALA A 72 29.36 -12.69 8.23
CA ALA A 72 29.21 -12.87 6.79
C ALA A 72 27.80 -13.31 6.35
N THR A 73 26.95 -13.77 7.28
CA THR A 73 25.60 -14.24 6.98
C THR A 73 24.56 -13.18 7.32
N ARG A 74 23.48 -13.11 6.53
CA ARG A 74 22.34 -12.25 6.85
C ARG A 74 21.72 -12.70 8.18
N PRO A 75 21.25 -11.77 9.04
CA PRO A 75 20.63 -12.16 10.29
C PRO A 75 19.29 -12.84 10.07
N MET A 76 18.94 -13.78 10.94
CA MET A 76 17.59 -14.26 11.12
C MET A 76 16.84 -13.26 12.00
N ILE A 77 15.63 -12.86 11.60
CA ILE A 77 14.89 -11.80 12.27
C ILE A 77 13.48 -12.27 12.57
N LEU A 78 13.06 -12.14 13.81
CA LEU A 78 11.66 -12.18 14.21
C LEU A 78 11.23 -10.77 14.59
N GLY A 79 10.11 -10.31 14.05
CA GLY A 79 9.63 -8.96 14.32
C GLY A 79 8.11 -8.85 14.37
N ILE A 80 7.66 -7.69 14.82
CA ILE A 80 6.25 -7.28 14.84
C ILE A 80 6.08 -6.09 13.92
N SER A 81 4.94 -6.05 13.22
CA SER A 81 4.50 -4.90 12.43
C SER A 81 3.17 -4.39 12.94
N LEU A 82 3.04 -3.07 13.00
CA LEU A 82 1.80 -2.36 13.27
C LEU A 82 1.62 -1.33 12.18
N SER A 83 0.43 -1.22 11.62
CA SER A 83 0.11 -0.15 10.69
C SER A 83 -1.31 0.33 10.85
N GLY A 84 -1.53 1.58 10.53
CA GLY A 84 -2.84 2.19 10.52
C GLY A 84 -2.97 3.16 9.35
N VAL A 85 -4.14 3.16 8.74
CA VAL A 85 -4.54 4.14 7.73
C VAL A 85 -5.87 4.72 8.14
N TYR A 86 -5.98 6.02 8.06
CA TYR A 86 -7.23 6.75 8.14
C TYR A 86 -7.38 7.60 6.90
N ALA A 87 -8.38 7.31 6.09
CA ALA A 87 -8.73 8.10 4.92
C ALA A 87 -10.07 8.79 5.13
N LYS A 88 -10.08 10.12 4.92
CA LYS A 88 -11.30 10.92 4.83
C LYS A 88 -11.55 11.23 3.36
N LEU A 89 -12.70 10.79 2.85
CA LEU A 89 -13.15 11.00 1.49
C LEU A 89 -14.21 12.08 1.47
N TYR A 90 -13.98 13.12 0.70
CA TYR A 90 -14.92 14.24 0.51
C TYR A 90 -15.62 14.05 -0.84
N ASN A 91 -16.85 13.53 -0.79
CA ASN A 91 -17.66 13.23 -1.97
C ASN A 91 -18.72 14.35 -2.10
N HIS A 92 -18.63 15.14 -3.16
CA HIS A 92 -19.53 16.26 -3.43
C HIS A 92 -20.54 15.89 -4.49
N HIS A 93 -21.81 16.29 -4.29
CA HIS A 93 -22.93 16.12 -5.24
C HIS A 93 -23.28 14.66 -5.57
N PHE A 94 -22.92 13.71 -4.69
CA PHE A 94 -23.39 12.35 -4.80
C PHE A 94 -24.78 12.24 -4.15
N HIS A 95 -25.74 11.65 -4.88
CA HIS A 95 -27.11 11.43 -4.38
C HIS A 95 -27.22 10.20 -3.47
N GLU A 96 -26.29 9.28 -3.61
CA GLU A 96 -26.19 8.08 -2.78
C GLU A 96 -25.14 8.27 -1.70
N GLU A 97 -25.36 7.67 -0.54
CA GLU A 97 -24.36 7.67 0.52
C GLU A 97 -23.14 6.83 0.10
N MET A 98 -22.08 7.50 -0.26
CA MET A 98 -20.77 6.87 -0.46
C MET A 98 -19.99 6.80 0.84
N VAL A 99 -19.11 5.81 0.96
CA VAL A 99 -18.14 5.73 2.04
C VAL A 99 -17.37 7.05 2.13
N SER A 100 -17.41 7.69 3.27
CA SER A 100 -16.74 8.98 3.55
C SER A 100 -15.51 8.82 4.44
N GLU A 101 -15.35 7.68 5.09
CA GLU A 101 -14.22 7.37 5.96
C GLU A 101 -13.78 5.92 5.78
N ILE A 102 -12.47 5.69 5.84
CA ILE A 102 -11.87 4.35 5.87
C ILE A 102 -10.89 4.32 7.03
N MET A 103 -10.99 3.28 7.84
CA MET A 103 -10.04 2.99 8.91
C MET A 103 -9.50 1.57 8.72
N ASP A 104 -8.21 1.47 8.46
CA ASP A 104 -7.48 0.20 8.38
C ASP A 104 -6.47 0.16 9.53
N LEU A 105 -6.60 -0.82 10.42
CA LEU A 105 -5.64 -1.04 11.49
C LEU A 105 -5.15 -2.48 11.39
N GLN A 106 -3.85 -2.68 11.32
CA GLN A 106 -3.27 -3.99 11.09
C GLN A 106 -2.14 -4.25 12.08
N THR A 107 -2.03 -5.50 12.50
CA THR A 107 -0.91 -6.02 13.29
C THR A 107 -0.48 -7.36 12.75
N GLY A 108 0.82 -7.63 12.81
CA GLY A 108 1.36 -8.90 12.34
C GLY A 108 2.72 -9.21 12.94
N LEU A 109 3.07 -10.49 12.84
CA LEU A 109 4.42 -10.99 13.09
C LEU A 109 5.06 -11.30 11.74
N PHE A 110 6.35 -11.04 11.64
CA PHE A 110 7.13 -11.46 10.49
C PHE A 110 8.40 -12.19 10.92
N PHE A 111 8.82 -13.13 10.11
CA PHE A 111 10.00 -13.92 10.31
C PHE A 111 10.81 -13.99 9.03
N ILE A 112 12.08 -13.61 9.10
CA ILE A 112 13.03 -13.67 8.00
C ILE A 112 14.10 -14.67 8.35
N TRP A 113 14.22 -15.71 7.52
CA TRP A 113 15.18 -16.77 7.71
C TRP A 113 16.09 -16.89 6.49
N PRO A 114 17.37 -16.50 6.59
CA PRO A 114 18.35 -16.77 5.56
C PRO A 114 18.67 -18.28 5.53
N LEU A 115 18.36 -18.93 4.42
CA LEU A 115 18.68 -20.35 4.21
C LEU A 115 20.16 -20.53 3.87
N ASN A 116 20.69 -19.59 3.07
CA ASN A 116 22.09 -19.47 2.69
C ASN A 116 22.37 -18.06 2.14
N GLU A 117 23.55 -17.80 1.60
CA GLU A 117 23.95 -16.49 1.05
C GLU A 117 23.03 -15.99 -0.09
N LYS A 118 22.39 -16.90 -0.83
CA LYS A 118 21.60 -16.60 -2.03
C LYS A 118 20.08 -16.66 -1.80
N TRP A 119 19.64 -17.31 -0.71
CA TRP A 119 18.23 -17.55 -0.49
C TRP A 119 17.81 -17.21 0.94
N SER A 120 16.65 -16.58 1.04
CA SER A 120 15.95 -16.37 2.31
C SER A 120 14.48 -16.80 2.18
N VAL A 121 13.89 -17.18 3.30
CA VAL A 121 12.44 -17.32 3.44
C VAL A 121 11.94 -16.18 4.31
N MET A 122 10.86 -15.57 3.88
CA MET A 122 10.13 -14.61 4.67
C MET A 122 8.72 -15.12 4.88
N ALA A 123 8.31 -15.23 6.14
CA ALA A 123 6.97 -15.63 6.53
C ALA A 123 6.34 -14.52 7.37
N SER A 124 5.04 -14.33 7.22
CA SER A 124 4.29 -13.36 8.01
C SER A 124 2.90 -13.89 8.34
N GLY A 125 2.32 -13.38 9.42
CA GLY A 125 0.94 -13.65 9.78
C GLY A 125 0.40 -12.54 10.65
N GLY A 126 -0.87 -12.17 10.44
CA GLY A 126 -1.45 -11.05 11.13
C GLY A 126 -2.95 -10.95 10.95
N ALA A 127 -3.50 -9.91 11.54
CA ALA A 127 -4.90 -9.55 11.41
C ALA A 127 -5.06 -8.03 11.31
N GLY A 128 -6.15 -7.60 10.71
CA GLY A 128 -6.48 -6.19 10.57
C GLY A 128 -7.98 -5.94 10.65
N VAL A 129 -8.31 -4.71 11.02
CA VAL A 129 -9.69 -4.18 10.99
C VAL A 129 -9.79 -3.23 9.81
N TYR A 130 -10.82 -3.41 8.99
CA TYR A 130 -11.07 -2.66 7.76
C TYR A 130 -12.50 -2.12 7.79
N ALA A 131 -12.67 -0.92 8.32
CA ALA A 131 -13.99 -0.36 8.62
C ALA A 131 -14.28 0.94 7.87
N PRO A 132 -15.54 1.19 7.46
CA PRO A 132 -15.97 2.45 6.83
C PRO A 132 -16.27 3.55 7.85
N PHE A 133 -15.71 3.47 9.06
CA PHE A 133 -15.93 4.38 10.18
C PHE A 133 -14.82 4.26 11.23
N THR A 134 -14.69 5.27 12.08
CA THR A 134 -13.68 5.33 13.17
C THR A 134 -14.21 4.92 14.55
N THR A 135 -15.50 4.61 14.67
CA THR A 135 -16.14 4.28 15.95
C THR A 135 -15.90 2.82 16.31
N PHE A 136 -15.00 2.55 17.25
CA PHE A 136 -14.61 1.19 17.65
C PHE A 136 -15.77 0.30 18.11
N SER A 137 -16.80 0.89 18.77
CA SER A 137 -17.98 0.12 19.22
C SER A 137 -18.84 -0.43 18.09
N LYS A 138 -18.66 0.03 16.86
CA LYS A 138 -19.35 -0.47 15.66
C LYS A 138 -18.58 -1.56 14.95
N ILE A 139 -17.34 -1.86 15.34
CA ILE A 139 -16.53 -2.92 14.74
C ILE A 139 -17.19 -4.26 15.03
N ARG A 140 -17.41 -5.05 13.96
CA ARG A 140 -17.91 -6.43 14.00
C ARG A 140 -16.82 -7.37 13.52
N SER A 141 -16.99 -8.66 13.75
CA SER A 141 -16.07 -9.71 13.26
C SER A 141 -15.92 -9.71 11.73
N THR A 142 -16.94 -9.24 11.01
CA THR A 142 -16.92 -9.09 9.54
C THR A 142 -15.88 -8.09 9.05
N HIS A 143 -15.56 -7.07 9.86
CA HIS A 143 -14.52 -6.09 9.56
C HIS A 143 -13.10 -6.60 9.83
N VAL A 144 -12.96 -7.80 10.42
CA VAL A 144 -11.66 -8.36 10.79
C VAL A 144 -11.19 -9.32 9.71
N LEU A 145 -10.04 -9.02 9.11
CA LEU A 145 -9.40 -9.92 8.15
C LEU A 145 -8.11 -10.47 8.75
N GLY A 146 -7.91 -11.78 8.54
CA GLY A 146 -6.67 -12.47 8.84
C GLY A 146 -5.85 -12.68 7.58
N SER A 147 -4.53 -12.63 7.71
CA SER A 147 -3.60 -12.93 6.63
C SER A 147 -2.40 -13.72 7.13
N ALA A 148 -1.87 -14.60 6.27
CA ALA A 148 -0.60 -15.27 6.48
C ALA A 148 0.06 -15.48 5.13
N GLY A 149 1.39 -15.55 5.09
CA GLY A 149 2.10 -15.79 3.84
C GLY A 149 3.53 -16.25 4.07
N ALA A 150 4.08 -16.86 3.02
CA ALA A 150 5.50 -17.18 2.96
C ALA A 150 6.02 -16.95 1.54
N VAL A 151 7.19 -16.34 1.44
CA VAL A 151 7.87 -16.03 0.19
C VAL A 151 9.30 -16.52 0.25
N PHE A 152 9.74 -17.24 -0.77
CA PHE A 152 11.14 -17.58 -0.99
C PHE A 152 11.78 -16.44 -1.79
N ILE A 153 12.81 -15.84 -1.24
CA ILE A 153 13.53 -14.71 -1.83
C ILE A 153 14.89 -15.18 -2.31
N ARG A 154 15.18 -14.92 -3.58
CA ARG A 154 16.50 -15.14 -4.15
C ARG A 154 17.24 -13.81 -4.28
N HIS A 155 18.38 -13.73 -3.64
CA HIS A 155 19.31 -12.61 -3.73
C HIS A 155 20.18 -12.79 -4.98
N LEU A 156 19.79 -12.14 -6.09
CA LEU A 156 20.47 -12.28 -7.39
C LEU A 156 21.76 -11.47 -7.42
N THR A 157 21.71 -10.26 -6.89
CA THR A 157 22.88 -9.37 -6.72
C THR A 157 22.76 -8.67 -5.36
N PRO A 158 23.78 -7.93 -4.91
CA PRO A 158 23.66 -7.10 -3.70
C PRO A 158 22.52 -6.07 -3.74
N THR A 159 22.01 -5.78 -4.92
CA THR A 159 21.01 -4.72 -5.17
C THR A 159 19.71 -5.26 -5.80
N LEU A 160 19.58 -6.56 -6.03
CA LEU A 160 18.40 -7.14 -6.66
C LEU A 160 17.97 -8.42 -5.97
N ASP A 161 16.78 -8.38 -5.42
CA ASP A 161 16.09 -9.50 -4.82
C ASP A 161 14.80 -9.81 -5.57
N LEU A 162 14.57 -11.08 -5.86
CA LEU A 162 13.33 -11.59 -6.46
C LEU A 162 12.77 -12.70 -5.58
N GLY A 163 11.45 -12.75 -5.45
CA GLY A 163 10.81 -13.80 -4.66
C GLY A 163 9.45 -14.20 -5.18
N GLY A 164 9.07 -15.41 -4.81
CA GLY A 164 7.75 -15.96 -5.07
C GLY A 164 7.30 -16.85 -3.92
N GLY A 165 6.00 -16.89 -3.71
CA GLY A 165 5.42 -17.63 -2.61
C GLY A 165 3.90 -17.67 -2.66
N LEU A 166 3.30 -17.87 -1.50
CA LEU A 166 1.87 -17.95 -1.33
C LEU A 166 1.43 -17.09 -0.15
N ALA A 167 0.27 -16.45 -0.32
CA ALA A 167 -0.40 -15.68 0.71
C ALA A 167 -1.84 -16.18 0.89
N LEU A 168 -2.27 -16.30 2.13
CA LEU A 168 -3.62 -16.66 2.53
C LEU A 168 -4.28 -15.44 3.15
N ASN A 169 -5.51 -15.13 2.75
CA ASN A 169 -6.35 -14.16 3.45
C ASN A 169 -7.83 -14.51 3.30
N ASN A 170 -8.68 -13.88 4.12
CA ASN A 170 -10.12 -14.08 4.12
C ASN A 170 -10.92 -12.87 3.62
N SER A 171 -10.35 -12.03 2.79
CA SER A 171 -11.02 -10.84 2.23
C SER A 171 -12.34 -11.17 1.53
N PHE A 172 -12.44 -12.34 0.91
CA PHE A 172 -13.63 -12.80 0.18
C PHE A 172 -14.64 -13.54 1.05
N GLY A 173 -14.60 -13.40 2.39
CA GLY A 173 -15.50 -14.04 3.34
C GLY A 173 -15.10 -15.47 3.72
N TYR A 174 -14.11 -16.05 3.06
CA TYR A 174 -13.49 -17.33 3.36
C TYR A 174 -11.99 -17.31 3.03
N PRO A 175 -11.17 -18.16 3.66
CA PRO A 175 -9.74 -18.20 3.39
C PRO A 175 -9.44 -18.60 1.94
N LEU A 176 -8.67 -17.76 1.24
CA LEU A 176 -8.19 -18.02 -0.11
C LEU A 176 -6.68 -17.92 -0.18
N LEU A 177 -6.10 -18.78 -1.00
CA LEU A 177 -4.66 -18.81 -1.26
C LEU A 177 -4.36 -18.09 -2.57
N PHE A 178 -3.42 -17.14 -2.52
CA PHE A 178 -3.00 -16.33 -3.65
C PHE A 178 -1.49 -16.47 -3.89
N PRO A 179 -1.02 -16.34 -5.14
CA PRO A 179 0.39 -16.18 -5.40
C PRO A 179 0.90 -14.87 -4.79
N ALA A 180 2.02 -14.94 -4.09
CA ALA A 180 2.74 -13.80 -3.56
C ALA A 180 4.01 -13.56 -4.35
N LEU A 181 4.27 -12.32 -4.73
CA LEU A 181 5.46 -11.90 -5.45
C LEU A 181 6.22 -10.90 -4.61
N TYR A 182 7.54 -11.01 -4.65
CA TYR A 182 8.47 -10.07 -4.03
C TYR A 182 9.48 -9.62 -5.07
N PHE A 183 9.66 -8.32 -5.17
CA PHE A 183 10.66 -7.69 -6.01
C PHE A 183 11.23 -6.51 -5.24
N ASN A 184 12.54 -6.47 -5.11
CA ASN A 184 13.25 -5.32 -4.58
C ASN A 184 14.51 -5.09 -5.40
N TRP A 185 14.63 -3.92 -5.99
CA TRP A 185 15.80 -3.50 -6.72
C TRP A 185 16.19 -2.10 -6.30
N SER A 186 17.47 -1.91 -6.00
CA SER A 186 18.01 -0.61 -5.63
C SER A 186 19.34 -0.37 -6.34
N TYR A 187 19.54 0.82 -6.83
CA TYR A 187 20.82 1.31 -7.31
C TYR A 187 21.26 2.45 -6.42
N VAL A 188 22.45 2.35 -5.83
CA VAL A 188 22.96 3.31 -4.86
C VAL A 188 24.23 3.97 -5.39
N GLY A 189 24.17 5.30 -5.58
CA GLY A 189 25.25 6.16 -6.03
C GLY A 189 24.85 7.62 -5.81
N LYS A 190 25.40 8.55 -6.57
CA LYS A 190 24.85 9.91 -6.64
C LYS A 190 23.46 9.92 -7.26
N VAL A 191 23.24 9.08 -8.27
CA VAL A 191 21.91 8.72 -8.75
C VAL A 191 21.47 7.51 -7.96
N LYS A 192 20.25 7.53 -7.43
CA LYS A 192 19.60 6.39 -6.74
C LYS A 192 18.37 6.01 -7.51
N ALA A 193 18.13 4.73 -7.66
CA ALA A 193 16.90 4.23 -8.22
C ALA A 193 16.42 3.06 -7.36
N THR A 194 15.14 3.00 -7.08
CA THR A 194 14.51 1.91 -6.33
C THR A 194 13.24 1.49 -7.00
N VAL A 195 12.97 0.20 -7.00
CA VAL A 195 11.68 -0.38 -7.37
C VAL A 195 11.38 -1.46 -6.35
N SER A 196 10.24 -1.38 -5.71
CA SER A 196 9.81 -2.30 -4.67
C SER A 196 8.38 -2.75 -4.91
N LEU A 197 8.13 -4.02 -4.74
CA LEU A 197 6.82 -4.64 -4.75
C LEU A 197 6.68 -5.46 -3.47
N GLY A 198 5.90 -4.96 -2.55
CA GLY A 198 5.64 -5.57 -1.25
C GLY A 198 4.31 -5.06 -0.73
N ASN A 199 4.30 -3.94 -0.03
CA ASN A 199 3.09 -3.28 0.48
C ASN A 199 2.37 -2.40 -0.56
N GLY A 200 2.69 -2.54 -1.80
CA GLY A 200 2.29 -1.76 -2.95
C GLY A 200 3.42 -1.76 -3.95
N LEU A 201 3.24 -1.07 -5.05
CA LEU A 201 4.29 -0.81 -6.01
C LEU A 201 4.84 0.59 -5.76
N GLU A 202 6.12 0.67 -5.43
CA GLU A 202 6.85 1.93 -5.30
C GLU A 202 8.03 1.93 -6.26
N ALA A 203 8.20 3.01 -6.99
CA ALA A 203 9.34 3.21 -7.85
C ALA A 203 9.85 4.65 -7.71
N SER A 204 11.14 4.84 -7.66
CA SER A 204 11.75 6.17 -7.66
C SER A 204 13.09 6.21 -8.36
N ILE A 205 13.40 7.35 -8.94
CA ILE A 205 14.73 7.68 -9.43
C ILE A 205 15.09 9.08 -8.96
N GLY A 206 16.23 9.26 -8.31
CA GLY A 206 16.62 10.50 -7.67
C GLY A 206 18.10 10.77 -7.72
N TYR A 207 18.45 11.99 -7.32
CA TYR A 207 19.82 12.47 -7.22
C TYR A 207 20.08 13.00 -5.81
N ASP A 208 21.14 12.49 -5.19
CA ASP A 208 21.66 13.00 -3.93
C ASP A 208 22.52 14.24 -4.18
N PHE A 209 21.98 15.42 -3.90
CA PHE A 209 22.74 16.66 -3.96
C PHE A 209 23.81 16.72 -2.87
N ASN A 210 23.46 16.20 -1.69
CA ASN A 210 24.37 16.07 -0.55
C ASN A 210 23.80 15.01 0.43
N SER A 211 24.46 14.83 1.57
CA SER A 211 24.03 13.88 2.63
C SER A 211 22.67 14.22 3.28
N TYR A 212 22.20 15.46 3.13
CA TYR A 212 21.00 15.96 3.78
C TYR A 212 19.80 16.08 2.82
N PHE A 213 20.04 16.08 1.50
CA PHE A 213 19.00 16.38 0.53
C PHE A 213 19.09 15.48 -0.71
N CYS A 214 17.94 14.85 -1.03
CA CYS A 214 17.71 14.10 -2.26
C CYS A 214 16.47 14.64 -2.97
N LEU A 215 16.51 14.73 -4.28
CA LEU A 215 15.34 15.00 -5.13
C LEU A 215 15.14 13.82 -6.07
N SER A 216 13.93 13.28 -6.11
CA SER A 216 13.56 12.11 -6.94
C SER A 216 12.26 12.34 -7.70
N ALA A 217 12.14 11.72 -8.86
CA ALA A 217 10.85 11.38 -9.44
C ALA A 217 10.34 10.12 -8.74
N ALA A 218 9.07 10.11 -8.35
CA ALA A 218 8.45 9.01 -7.62
C ALA A 218 7.15 8.56 -8.31
N PHE A 219 6.91 7.26 -8.27
CA PHE A 219 5.68 6.60 -8.69
C PHE A 219 5.26 5.61 -7.61
N ASP A 220 4.08 5.81 -7.04
CA ASP A 220 3.55 4.96 -5.98
C ASP A 220 2.13 4.48 -6.37
N VAL A 221 1.81 3.22 -6.08
CA VAL A 221 0.45 2.69 -6.18
C VAL A 221 -0.03 2.40 -4.76
N ASN A 222 -1.09 3.10 -4.35
CA ASN A 222 -1.65 3.03 -3.00
C ASN A 222 -3.13 2.64 -3.06
N GLY A 223 -3.65 2.19 -1.93
CA GLY A 223 -5.08 1.89 -1.81
C GLY A 223 -5.47 1.60 -0.38
N GLN A 224 -6.74 1.87 -0.09
CA GLN A 224 -7.41 1.56 1.17
C GLN A 224 -8.69 0.82 0.86
N MET A 225 -9.14 -0.02 1.80
CA MET A 225 -10.41 -0.73 1.66
C MET A 225 -11.20 -0.70 2.96
N ALA A 226 -12.52 -0.81 2.83
CA ALA A 226 -13.40 -1.00 3.96
C ALA A 226 -14.41 -2.11 3.65
N ILE A 227 -14.77 -2.89 4.65
CA ILE A 227 -15.87 -3.83 4.55
C ILE A 227 -17.13 -3.10 4.95
N VAL A 228 -18.09 -3.05 4.03
CA VAL A 228 -19.38 -2.40 4.20
C VAL A 228 -20.50 -3.42 4.12
N GLU A 229 -21.60 -3.15 4.79
CA GLU A 229 -22.82 -3.94 4.69
C GLU A 229 -23.92 -3.07 4.07
N THR A 230 -24.40 -3.49 2.89
CA THR A 230 -25.50 -2.82 2.18
C THR A 230 -26.56 -3.87 1.87
N ASP A 231 -27.80 -3.61 2.28
CA ASP A 231 -28.95 -4.50 2.08
C ASP A 231 -28.71 -5.94 2.59
N GLY A 232 -28.03 -6.08 3.73
CA GLY A 232 -27.69 -7.37 4.34
C GLY A 232 -26.62 -8.17 3.56
N LYS A 233 -25.92 -7.54 2.63
CA LYS A 233 -24.79 -8.13 1.89
C LYS A 233 -23.50 -7.43 2.24
N GLU A 234 -22.48 -8.21 2.51
CA GLU A 234 -21.13 -7.70 2.72
C GLU A 234 -20.47 -7.38 1.38
N GLN A 235 -19.90 -6.20 1.27
CA GLN A 235 -19.15 -5.70 0.13
C GLN A 235 -17.80 -5.15 0.58
N ILE A 236 -16.86 -5.09 -0.33
CA ILE A 236 -15.59 -4.39 -0.14
C ILE A 236 -15.70 -3.07 -0.91
N PHE A 237 -15.58 -1.96 -0.19
CA PHE A 237 -15.32 -0.67 -0.80
C PHE A 237 -13.82 -0.50 -0.95
N THR A 238 -13.36 -0.16 -2.14
CA THR A 238 -11.94 0.06 -2.44
C THR A 238 -11.74 1.47 -2.95
N HIS A 239 -10.78 2.19 -2.35
CA HIS A 239 -10.24 3.45 -2.83
C HIS A 239 -8.77 3.25 -3.18
N GLN A 240 -8.47 3.19 -4.47
CA GLN A 240 -7.12 2.98 -5.01
C GLN A 240 -6.67 4.20 -5.81
N TYR A 241 -5.38 4.49 -5.83
CA TYR A 241 -4.83 5.60 -6.61
C TYR A 241 -3.34 5.38 -6.91
N MET A 242 -2.91 5.94 -8.05
CA MET A 242 -1.52 6.04 -8.45
C MET A 242 -1.04 7.46 -8.23
N VAL A 243 0.18 7.62 -7.75
CA VAL A 243 0.82 8.92 -7.55
C VAL A 243 2.04 9.00 -8.43
N THR A 244 2.17 10.09 -9.18
CA THR A 244 3.37 10.42 -9.94
C THR A 244 3.78 11.83 -9.61
N GLY A 245 5.03 12.03 -9.17
CA GLY A 245 5.47 13.36 -8.77
C GLY A 245 6.96 13.47 -8.46
N ALA A 246 7.33 14.68 -8.04
CA ALA A 246 8.65 14.96 -7.50
C ALA A 246 8.63 14.80 -5.98
N ARG A 247 9.64 14.10 -5.44
CA ARG A 247 9.81 13.85 -4.00
C ARG A 247 11.12 14.47 -3.54
N ALA A 248 11.03 15.46 -2.67
CA ALA A 248 12.16 16.06 -1.95
C ALA A 248 12.31 15.35 -0.60
N THR A 249 13.46 14.75 -0.34
CA THR A 249 13.73 14.04 0.93
C THR A 249 14.83 14.80 1.69
N PHE A 250 14.48 15.28 2.88
CA PHE A 250 15.39 15.95 3.80
C PHE A 250 15.82 14.95 4.89
N ARG A 251 17.12 14.67 5.00
CA ARG A 251 17.70 13.77 6.00
C ARG A 251 18.26 14.58 7.16
N LEU A 252 17.88 14.22 8.37
CA LEU A 252 18.28 14.94 9.58
C LEU A 252 19.60 14.36 10.15
N GLY A 253 20.68 14.64 9.46
CA GLY A 253 22.03 14.22 9.86
C GLY A 253 22.20 12.71 9.84
N LYS A 254 22.82 12.18 10.93
CA LYS A 254 23.08 10.74 11.12
C LYS A 254 22.01 10.04 11.99
N THR A 255 20.87 10.68 12.19
CA THR A 255 19.84 10.18 13.13
C THR A 255 19.00 9.04 12.56
N GLY A 256 19.09 8.74 11.27
CA GLY A 256 18.17 7.84 10.57
C GLY A 256 16.80 8.48 10.26
N LEU A 257 16.58 9.74 10.67
CA LEU A 257 15.32 10.46 10.46
C LEU A 257 15.32 11.18 9.12
N SER A 258 14.22 11.08 8.36
CA SER A 258 14.03 11.83 7.13
C SER A 258 12.59 12.31 6.94
N ILE A 259 12.47 13.42 6.20
CA ILE A 259 11.20 14.07 5.87
C ILE A 259 11.04 14.07 4.36
N PRO A 260 10.31 13.08 3.78
CA PRO A 260 9.92 13.11 2.39
C PRO A 260 8.72 14.04 2.19
N ILE A 261 8.81 14.91 1.19
CA ILE A 261 7.72 15.77 0.72
C ILE A 261 7.51 15.47 -0.76
N THR A 262 6.30 15.09 -1.15
CA THR A 262 5.98 14.79 -2.55
C THR A 262 4.96 15.78 -3.07
N ALA A 263 5.16 16.25 -4.29
CA ALA A 263 4.18 17.04 -5.03
C ALA A 263 4.06 16.49 -6.45
N GLY A 264 2.82 16.37 -6.94
CA GLY A 264 2.57 15.77 -8.24
C GLY A 264 1.08 15.63 -8.55
N VAL A 265 0.74 14.50 -9.15
CA VAL A 265 -0.64 14.17 -9.51
C VAL A 265 -1.01 12.78 -8.98
N SER A 266 -2.27 12.65 -8.60
CA SER A 266 -2.94 11.37 -8.38
C SER A 266 -3.76 11.01 -9.61
N SER A 267 -3.60 9.82 -10.12
CA SER A 267 -4.30 9.31 -11.28
C SER A 267 -4.84 7.91 -11.02
N PHE A 268 -5.65 7.39 -11.92
CA PHE A 268 -6.27 6.08 -11.81
C PHE A 268 -6.87 5.86 -10.43
N ARG A 269 -7.90 6.67 -10.11
CA ARG A 269 -8.58 6.68 -8.81
C ARG A 269 -9.95 6.01 -8.89
N PRO A 270 -10.05 4.68 -9.02
CA PRO A 270 -11.32 4.01 -8.86
C PRO A 270 -11.74 4.06 -7.39
N ALA A 271 -13.03 4.34 -7.17
CA ALA A 271 -13.70 4.19 -5.88
C ALA A 271 -14.94 3.35 -6.13
N TYR A 272 -14.90 2.09 -5.74
CA TYR A 272 -15.92 1.13 -6.14
C TYR A 272 -16.25 0.11 -5.06
N TYR A 273 -17.45 -0.45 -5.19
CA TYR A 273 -17.92 -1.55 -4.37
C TYR A 273 -17.77 -2.86 -5.14
N SER A 274 -17.26 -3.88 -4.49
CA SER A 274 -17.17 -5.24 -5.02
C SER A 274 -17.74 -6.24 -4.04
N GLY A 275 -18.41 -7.26 -4.55
CA GLY A 275 -18.91 -8.35 -3.70
C GLY A 275 -17.75 -9.14 -3.06
N ARG A 276 -17.92 -9.61 -1.82
CA ARG A 276 -16.94 -10.49 -1.14
C ARG A 276 -17.02 -11.91 -1.72
N SER A 277 -16.61 -12.09 -2.98
CA SER A 277 -16.61 -13.39 -3.65
C SER A 277 -15.44 -13.51 -4.61
N LEU A 278 -14.99 -14.75 -4.86
CA LEU A 278 -13.91 -15.01 -5.82
C LEU A 278 -14.26 -14.51 -7.24
N ARG A 279 -15.56 -14.51 -7.59
CA ARG A 279 -16.04 -14.00 -8.88
C ARG A 279 -15.67 -12.53 -9.09
N SER A 280 -15.69 -11.72 -8.04
CA SER A 280 -15.36 -10.28 -8.13
C SER A 280 -13.93 -10.01 -8.52
N LEU A 281 -13.00 -10.98 -8.41
CA LEU A 281 -11.64 -10.87 -8.95
C LEU A 281 -11.59 -10.87 -10.48
N PHE A 282 -12.62 -11.42 -11.12
CA PHE A 282 -12.67 -11.62 -12.58
C PHE A 282 -13.74 -10.76 -13.26
N VAL A 283 -14.60 -10.11 -12.49
CA VAL A 283 -15.66 -9.22 -12.97
C VAL A 283 -15.31 -7.82 -12.49
N PHE A 284 -14.79 -7.00 -13.39
CA PHE A 284 -14.39 -5.63 -13.11
C PHE A 284 -15.45 -4.69 -13.68
N ASP A 285 -16.53 -4.49 -12.92
CA ASP A 285 -17.58 -3.50 -13.25
C ASP A 285 -17.16 -2.12 -12.69
N ASN A 286 -16.01 -1.61 -13.13
CA ASN A 286 -15.58 -0.27 -12.79
C ASN A 286 -16.09 0.70 -13.86
N ASP A 287 -17.37 1.02 -13.78
CA ASP A 287 -18.01 1.98 -14.69
C ASP A 287 -17.56 3.41 -14.43
N TYR A 288 -16.88 3.68 -13.30
CA TYR A 288 -16.57 5.02 -12.83
C TYR A 288 -15.17 5.14 -12.23
N TYR A 289 -14.60 6.33 -12.33
CA TYR A 289 -13.33 6.68 -11.68
C TYR A 289 -13.25 8.19 -11.44
N PHE A 290 -12.43 8.62 -10.46
CA PHE A 290 -12.06 10.02 -10.33
C PHE A 290 -10.95 10.39 -11.31
N ASN A 291 -11.08 11.53 -11.97
CA ASN A 291 -10.08 12.05 -12.90
C ASN A 291 -8.76 12.37 -12.18
N VAL A 292 -7.76 12.76 -12.95
CA VAL A 292 -6.47 13.22 -12.42
C VAL A 292 -6.68 14.38 -11.46
N ALA A 293 -6.02 14.32 -10.30
CA ALA A 293 -6.10 15.32 -9.25
C ALA A 293 -4.70 15.82 -8.85
N PRO A 294 -4.54 17.06 -8.41
CA PRO A 294 -3.34 17.50 -7.73
C PRO A 294 -3.07 16.64 -6.50
N TYR A 295 -1.80 16.35 -6.24
CA TYR A 295 -1.38 15.54 -5.11
C TYR A 295 -0.24 16.21 -4.36
N ALA A 296 -0.31 16.16 -3.04
CA ALA A 296 0.79 16.53 -2.16
C ALA A 296 0.85 15.56 -0.97
N SER A 297 2.06 15.29 -0.48
CA SER A 297 2.22 14.55 0.77
C SER A 297 3.42 15.05 1.55
N VAL A 298 3.34 14.88 2.86
CA VAL A 298 4.45 15.05 3.78
C VAL A 298 4.56 13.81 4.67
N GLY A 299 5.78 13.36 4.89
CA GLY A 299 6.05 12.21 5.74
C GLY A 299 7.15 12.48 6.74
N LEU A 300 7.27 11.57 7.70
CA LEU A 300 8.37 11.42 8.62
C LEU A 300 8.74 9.95 8.64
N THR A 301 9.98 9.62 8.31
CA THR A 301 10.46 8.24 8.34
C THR A 301 11.69 8.14 9.23
N TYR A 302 11.74 7.09 10.01
CA TYR A 302 12.89 6.75 10.84
C TYR A 302 13.28 5.29 10.55
N GLY A 303 14.54 5.08 10.22
CA GLY A 303 15.11 3.76 9.99
C GLY A 303 16.52 3.68 10.62
N LEU A 304 16.77 2.56 11.29
CA LEU A 304 18.08 2.22 11.86
C LEU A 304 18.93 1.45 10.86
#